data_e7d886a540136c1ed636814277c06174
#
_entry.id   e7d886a540136c1ed636814277c06174
#
_cell.length_a   1.000
_cell.length_b   1.000
_cell.length_c   1.000
_cell.angle_alpha   90.00
_cell.angle_beta   90.00
_cell.angle_gamma   90.00
#
_symmetry.space_group_name_H-M   'P 1'
#
loop_
_entity.id
_entity.type
_entity.pdbx_description
1 polymer ?
#
loop_
_entity_poly.entity_id
_entity_poly.type
_entity_poly.pdbx_seq_one_letter_code
_entity_poly.pdbx_strand_id
1 'polypeptide(L)'
;AFGLSLLFAALCILVNLTLFILYYQVGGMGQFGTLMRQNIGGLLPNIIATVPLGLLLGIVINMPNSYFYIVLFMAPLMLARYSFKLYLDSKSMHMRTIAALSMAVDAKDHYTQGHSRRVAYYSEAIARAMHKSPSFVADVKTAALLHDVGKIGIDDAVLNKPAALTAEEFELIQQHPVMGRKIIDSIRFSDTVNDAVLYHHHRYDAKGYPAEGPAPGELPLSAAILAVADTFDAMTSDRPYRNG
;
A
#
# COMPACT_ATOMS: atom_id res chain seq x y z
N ALA A 1 41.14 8.29 25.14
CA ALA A 1 40.39 7.27 24.42
C ALA A 1 38.88 7.59 24.26
N PHE A 2 38.15 7.84 25.33
CA PHE A 2 36.68 8.08 25.30
C PHE A 2 36.25 9.30 24.45
N GLY A 3 37.00 10.45 24.60
CA GLY A 3 36.71 11.65 23.82
C GLY A 3 36.94 11.49 22.30
N LEU A 4 37.93 10.67 21.91
CA LEU A 4 38.21 10.38 20.50
C LEU A 4 37.11 9.49 19.88
N SER A 5 36.59 8.55 20.65
CA SER A 5 35.47 7.67 20.22
C SER A 5 34.18 8.47 20.06
N LEU A 6 33.90 9.43 20.93
CA LEU A 6 32.76 10.35 20.82
C LEU A 6 32.86 11.24 19.59
N LEU A 7 34.05 11.79 19.33
CA LEU A 7 34.31 12.61 18.14
C LEU A 7 34.16 11.81 16.86
N PHE A 8 34.65 10.57 16.84
CA PHE A 8 34.48 9.66 15.69
C PHE A 8 33.01 9.31 15.44
N ALA A 9 32.24 8.99 16.49
CA ALA A 9 30.81 8.73 16.39
C ALA A 9 30.03 9.94 15.84
N ALA A 10 30.35 11.15 16.34
CA ALA A 10 29.77 12.40 15.85
C ALA A 10 30.07 12.65 14.37
N LEU A 11 31.33 12.38 13.96
CA LEU A 11 31.74 12.49 12.56
C LEU A 11 31.01 11.49 11.66
N CYS A 12 30.88 10.25 12.09
CA CYS A 12 30.13 9.23 11.36
C CYS A 12 28.64 9.61 11.18
N ILE A 13 28.02 10.16 12.22
CA ILE A 13 26.64 10.66 12.15
C ILE A 13 26.54 11.82 11.15
N LEU A 14 27.46 12.77 11.20
CA LEU A 14 27.50 13.92 10.30
C LEU A 14 27.65 13.48 8.83
N VAL A 15 28.58 12.55 8.56
CA VAL A 15 28.83 12.01 7.21
C VAL A 15 27.58 11.28 6.71
N ASN A 16 26.96 10.41 7.51
CA ASN A 16 25.74 9.71 7.12
C ASN A 16 24.58 10.68 6.84
N LEU A 17 24.42 11.70 7.67
CA LEU A 17 23.39 12.74 7.46
C LEU A 17 23.64 13.51 6.16
N THR A 18 24.90 13.86 5.89
CA THR A 18 25.28 14.58 4.67
C THR A 18 25.05 13.73 3.41
N LEU A 19 25.44 12.46 3.44
CA LEU A 19 25.18 11.52 2.34
C LEU A 19 23.68 11.30 2.10
N PHE A 20 22.90 11.21 3.16
CA PHE A 20 21.44 11.11 3.08
C PHE A 20 20.84 12.36 2.42
N ILE A 21 21.24 13.55 2.83
CA ILE A 21 20.80 14.81 2.24
C ILE A 21 21.16 14.89 0.75
N LEU A 22 22.40 14.57 0.40
CA LEU A 22 22.88 14.55 -0.98
C LEU A 22 22.10 13.57 -1.85
N TYR A 23 21.84 12.37 -1.35
CA TYR A 23 21.07 11.35 -2.05
C TYR A 23 19.65 11.86 -2.42
N TYR A 24 18.96 12.51 -1.49
CA TYR A 24 17.62 13.03 -1.73
C TYR A 24 17.61 14.29 -2.60
N GLN A 25 18.63 15.15 -2.52
CA GLN A 25 18.79 16.31 -3.39
C GLN A 25 19.06 15.92 -4.85
N VAL A 26 19.94 14.95 -5.07
CA VAL A 26 20.29 14.45 -6.42
C VAL A 26 19.10 13.67 -7.02
N GLY A 27 18.33 13.00 -6.19
CA GLY A 27 17.13 12.25 -6.62
C GLY A 27 15.91 13.11 -6.95
N GLY A 28 15.98 14.44 -6.81
CA GLY A 28 14.86 15.35 -7.12
C GLY A 28 13.61 15.18 -6.25
N MET A 29 13.73 14.52 -5.08
CA MET A 29 12.61 14.09 -4.24
C MET A 29 12.08 15.15 -3.24
N GLY A 30 12.21 16.44 -3.54
CA GLY A 30 11.51 17.50 -2.79
C GLY A 30 12.43 18.44 -1.97
N GLN A 31 11.82 19.44 -1.34
CA GLN A 31 12.53 20.45 -0.55
C GLN A 31 13.03 19.86 0.78
N PHE A 32 14.28 20.16 1.14
CA PHE A 32 14.97 19.69 2.35
C PHE A 32 14.13 19.79 3.65
N GLY A 33 13.42 20.91 3.85
CA GLY A 33 12.61 21.15 5.05
C GLY A 33 11.44 20.17 5.19
N THR A 34 10.82 19.79 4.08
CA THR A 34 9.70 18.83 4.05
C THR A 34 10.20 17.41 4.31
N LEU A 35 11.36 17.05 3.72
CA LEU A 35 12.01 15.75 3.91
C LEU A 35 12.48 15.55 5.36
N MET A 36 13.07 16.56 5.96
CA MET A 36 13.48 16.50 7.38
C MET A 36 12.28 16.33 8.31
N ARG A 37 11.19 17.07 8.08
CA ARG A 37 10.00 17.01 8.93
C ARG A 37 9.27 15.67 8.83
N GLN A 38 9.28 15.05 7.63
CA GLN A 38 8.65 13.74 7.40
C GLN A 38 9.52 12.56 7.86
N ASN A 39 10.87 12.70 7.83
CA ASN A 39 11.79 11.59 8.09
C ASN A 39 12.52 11.68 9.43
N ILE A 40 12.46 12.78 10.18
CA ILE A 40 13.07 12.88 11.52
C ILE A 40 12.58 11.74 12.43
N GLY A 41 11.29 11.41 12.38
CA GLY A 41 10.73 10.30 13.14
C GLY A 41 11.32 8.92 12.81
N GLY A 42 11.82 8.73 11.57
CA GLY A 42 12.49 7.50 11.14
C GLY A 42 14.02 7.52 11.33
N LEU A 43 14.65 8.70 11.29
CA LEU A 43 16.10 8.86 11.46
C LEU A 43 16.53 8.79 12.92
N LEU A 44 15.75 9.37 13.83
CA LEU A 44 16.09 9.41 15.25
C LEU A 44 16.25 8.02 15.89
N PRO A 45 15.34 7.07 15.68
CA PRO A 45 15.51 5.68 16.15
C PRO A 45 16.76 5.00 15.57
N ASN A 46 17.08 5.25 14.29
CA ASN A 46 18.26 4.69 13.66
C ASN A 46 19.56 5.27 14.25
N ILE A 47 19.61 6.57 14.52
CA ILE A 47 20.77 7.22 15.17
C ILE A 47 20.93 6.70 16.60
N ILE A 48 19.83 6.61 17.36
CA ILE A 48 19.83 6.08 18.73
C ILE A 48 20.31 4.62 18.76
N ALA A 49 19.96 3.82 17.77
CA ALA A 49 20.40 2.42 17.69
C ALA A 49 21.86 2.26 17.22
N THR A 50 22.33 3.13 16.31
CA THR A 50 23.69 3.00 15.72
C THR A 50 24.79 3.50 16.65
N VAL A 51 24.52 4.48 17.52
CA VAL A 51 25.53 5.02 18.45
C VAL A 51 26.01 3.97 19.46
N PRO A 52 25.15 3.27 20.22
CA PRO A 52 25.57 2.21 21.12
C PRO A 52 26.28 1.05 20.40
N LEU A 53 25.82 0.74 19.20
CA LEU A 53 26.41 -0.29 18.36
C LEU A 53 27.84 0.06 17.94
N GLY A 54 28.07 1.32 17.53
CA GLY A 54 29.40 1.84 17.19
C GLY A 54 30.36 1.88 18.39
N LEU A 55 29.85 2.27 19.57
CA LEU A 55 30.63 2.23 20.82
C LEU A 55 31.02 0.81 21.21
N LEU A 56 30.06 -0.14 21.11
CA LEU A 56 30.30 -1.56 21.38
C LEU A 56 31.39 -2.11 20.44
N LEU A 57 31.26 -1.82 19.14
CA LEU A 57 32.26 -2.21 18.14
C LEU A 57 33.63 -1.61 18.44
N GLY A 58 33.71 -0.33 18.87
CA GLY A 58 34.92 0.33 19.29
C GLY A 58 35.59 -0.34 20.48
N ILE A 59 34.82 -0.87 21.45
CA ILE A 59 35.32 -1.64 22.57
C ILE A 59 35.86 -3.00 22.09
N VAL A 60 35.08 -3.69 21.26
CA VAL A 60 35.42 -5.01 20.73
C VAL A 60 36.70 -5.02 19.91
N ILE A 61 36.93 -3.99 19.09
CA ILE A 61 38.15 -3.87 18.27
C ILE A 61 39.43 -3.80 19.12
N ASN A 62 39.32 -3.24 20.33
CA ASN A 62 40.45 -3.10 21.26
C ASN A 62 40.68 -4.32 22.18
N MET A 63 39.86 -5.37 22.07
CA MET A 63 40.02 -6.61 22.84
C MET A 63 41.07 -7.56 22.22
N PRO A 64 41.78 -8.37 23.01
CA PRO A 64 42.61 -9.47 22.48
C PRO A 64 41.69 -10.42 21.69
N ASN A 65 42.17 -10.91 20.54
CA ASN A 65 41.40 -11.72 19.59
C ASN A 65 40.18 -10.99 19.01
N SER A 66 40.29 -9.67 18.80
CA SER A 66 39.19 -8.82 18.30
C SER A 66 38.53 -9.32 17.03
N TYR A 67 39.25 -10.02 16.14
CA TYR A 67 38.74 -10.60 14.93
C TYR A 67 37.59 -11.59 15.19
N PHE A 68 37.69 -12.41 16.26
CA PHE A 68 36.62 -13.35 16.63
C PHE A 68 35.36 -12.63 17.10
N TYR A 69 35.51 -11.62 17.95
CA TYR A 69 34.39 -10.80 18.45
C TYR A 69 33.74 -9.96 17.36
N ILE A 70 34.53 -9.46 16.38
CA ILE A 70 34.01 -8.72 15.23
C ILE A 70 33.11 -9.65 14.40
N VAL A 71 33.58 -10.88 14.10
CA VAL A 71 32.76 -11.84 13.36
C VAL A 71 31.47 -12.18 14.10
N LEU A 72 31.60 -12.45 15.42
CA LEU A 72 30.42 -12.75 16.27
C LEU A 72 29.43 -11.57 16.32
N PHE A 73 29.91 -10.34 16.28
CA PHE A 73 29.08 -9.14 16.27
C PHE A 73 28.45 -8.87 14.90
N MET A 74 29.18 -9.13 13.82
CA MET A 74 28.70 -8.90 12.46
C MET A 74 27.66 -9.93 12.01
N ALA A 75 27.73 -11.18 12.49
CA ALA A 75 26.82 -12.24 12.09
C ALA A 75 25.34 -11.92 12.37
N PRO A 76 24.92 -11.51 13.58
CA PRO A 76 23.53 -11.14 13.84
C PRO A 76 23.08 -9.90 13.04
N LEU A 77 23.97 -8.94 12.77
CA LEU A 77 23.65 -7.78 11.96
C LEU A 77 23.40 -8.16 10.49
N MET A 78 24.23 -9.04 9.93
CA MET A 78 24.02 -9.56 8.59
C MET A 78 22.73 -10.36 8.50
N LEU A 79 22.44 -11.19 9.51
CA LEU A 79 21.19 -11.96 9.59
C LEU A 79 19.97 -11.02 9.67
N ALA A 80 20.03 -10.01 10.53
CA ALA A 80 18.96 -9.02 10.65
C ALA A 80 18.73 -8.26 9.32
N ARG A 81 19.82 -7.82 8.66
CA ARG A 81 19.74 -7.19 7.33
C ARG A 81 19.13 -8.12 6.29
N TYR A 82 19.55 -9.37 6.27
CA TYR A 82 19.01 -10.36 5.33
C TYR A 82 17.54 -10.63 5.58
N SER A 83 17.14 -10.83 6.83
CA SER A 83 15.74 -11.02 7.23
C SER A 83 14.87 -9.81 6.86
N PHE A 84 15.38 -8.59 7.09
CA PHE A 84 14.68 -7.37 6.72
C PHE A 84 14.51 -7.25 5.20
N LYS A 85 15.56 -7.58 4.43
CA LYS A 85 15.46 -7.65 2.96
C LYS A 85 14.40 -8.64 2.51
N LEU A 86 14.40 -9.86 3.05
CA LEU A 86 13.39 -10.88 2.74
C LEU A 86 11.97 -10.38 3.06
N TYR A 87 11.79 -9.69 4.19
CA TYR A 87 10.51 -9.10 4.57
C TYR A 87 10.04 -8.06 3.54
N LEU A 88 10.93 -7.15 3.11
CA LEU A 88 10.59 -6.15 2.09
C LEU A 88 10.29 -6.79 0.73
N ASP A 89 11.08 -7.78 0.32
CA ASP A 89 10.87 -8.51 -0.93
C ASP A 89 9.53 -9.26 -0.91
N SER A 90 9.19 -9.92 0.20
CA SER A 90 7.91 -10.58 0.41
C SER A 90 6.75 -9.58 0.31
N LYS A 91 6.85 -8.44 1.01
CA LYS A 91 5.81 -7.39 0.96
C LYS A 91 5.62 -6.84 -0.46
N SER A 92 6.71 -6.61 -1.19
CA SER A 92 6.63 -6.16 -2.57
C SER A 92 6.03 -7.22 -3.51
N MET A 93 6.34 -8.49 -3.28
CA MET A 93 5.77 -9.61 -4.03
C MET A 93 4.26 -9.69 -3.84
N HIS A 94 3.76 -9.56 -2.61
CA HIS A 94 2.32 -9.53 -2.33
C HIS A 94 1.62 -8.44 -3.13
N MET A 95 2.15 -7.21 -3.12
CA MET A 95 1.56 -6.11 -3.88
C MET A 95 1.60 -6.33 -5.40
N ARG A 96 2.67 -6.95 -5.92
CA ARG A 96 2.76 -7.32 -7.34
C ARG A 96 1.74 -8.40 -7.71
N THR A 97 1.51 -9.37 -6.84
CA THR A 97 0.49 -10.43 -7.04
C THR A 97 -0.91 -9.84 -7.05
N ILE A 98 -1.23 -8.92 -6.12
CA ILE A 98 -2.50 -8.20 -6.11
C ILE A 98 -2.69 -7.41 -7.41
N ALA A 99 -1.66 -6.67 -7.84
CA ALA A 99 -1.72 -5.91 -9.08
C ALA A 99 -1.89 -6.81 -10.32
N ALA A 100 -1.25 -7.97 -10.36
CA ALA A 100 -1.40 -8.93 -11.44
C ALA A 100 -2.81 -9.54 -11.48
N LEU A 101 -3.39 -9.86 -10.30
CA LEU A 101 -4.77 -10.34 -10.19
C LEU A 101 -5.75 -9.26 -10.67
N SER A 102 -5.58 -8.02 -10.23
CA SER A 102 -6.36 -6.87 -10.67
C SER A 102 -6.32 -6.72 -12.20
N MET A 103 -5.12 -6.81 -12.79
CA MET A 103 -4.98 -6.75 -14.25
C MET A 103 -5.66 -7.91 -14.98
N ALA A 104 -5.68 -9.10 -14.39
CA ALA A 104 -6.37 -10.26 -14.97
C ALA A 104 -7.90 -10.06 -14.96
N VAL A 105 -8.42 -9.44 -13.91
CA VAL A 105 -9.85 -9.07 -13.82
C VAL A 105 -10.19 -7.96 -14.81
N ASP A 106 -9.36 -6.92 -14.89
CA ASP A 106 -9.53 -5.84 -15.87
C ASP A 106 -9.48 -6.38 -17.32
N ALA A 107 -8.68 -7.43 -17.59
CA ALA A 107 -8.60 -8.06 -18.91
C ALA A 107 -9.85 -8.91 -19.26
N LYS A 108 -10.57 -9.42 -18.24
CA LYS A 108 -11.82 -10.15 -18.42
C LYS A 108 -12.97 -9.22 -18.79
N ASP A 109 -13.00 -8.02 -18.25
CA ASP A 109 -13.97 -6.96 -18.53
C ASP A 109 -13.37 -5.99 -19.54
N HIS A 110 -13.75 -6.11 -20.81
CA HIS A 110 -13.21 -5.31 -21.92
C HIS A 110 -13.34 -3.79 -21.73
N TYR A 111 -14.18 -3.34 -20.80
CA TYR A 111 -14.44 -1.93 -20.52
C TYR A 111 -13.55 -1.35 -19.43
N THR A 112 -12.74 -2.18 -18.74
CA THR A 112 -12.03 -1.77 -17.52
C THR A 112 -10.50 -1.80 -17.62
N GLN A 113 -9.92 -1.80 -18.82
CA GLN A 113 -8.46 -1.83 -18.97
C GLN A 113 -7.77 -0.69 -18.19
N GLY A 114 -6.98 -1.05 -17.17
CA GLY A 114 -6.27 -0.13 -16.29
C GLY A 114 -7.15 0.67 -15.32
N HIS A 115 -8.45 0.42 -15.29
CA HIS A 115 -9.42 1.03 -14.39
C HIS A 115 -9.03 0.85 -12.92
N SER A 116 -8.82 -0.38 -12.48
CA SER A 116 -8.48 -0.67 -11.09
C SER A 116 -7.22 0.07 -10.61
N ARG A 117 -6.24 0.31 -11.51
CA ARG A 117 -5.03 1.09 -11.18
C ARG A 117 -5.33 2.58 -11.04
N ARG A 118 -6.18 3.15 -11.90
CA ARG A 118 -6.59 4.56 -11.80
C ARG A 118 -7.44 4.79 -10.56
N VAL A 119 -8.40 3.91 -10.28
CA VAL A 119 -9.20 3.96 -9.05
C VAL A 119 -8.32 3.86 -7.81
N ALA A 120 -7.30 2.98 -7.80
CA ALA A 120 -6.35 2.89 -6.70
C ALA A 120 -5.52 4.18 -6.51
N TYR A 121 -5.12 4.83 -7.60
CA TYR A 121 -4.43 6.11 -7.56
C TYR A 121 -5.32 7.22 -6.95
N TYR A 122 -6.57 7.34 -7.41
CA TYR A 122 -7.51 8.34 -6.90
C TYR A 122 -7.87 8.08 -5.44
N SER A 123 -8.14 6.83 -5.07
CA SER A 123 -8.45 6.43 -3.69
C SER A 123 -7.29 6.74 -2.73
N GLU A 124 -6.05 6.46 -3.15
CA GLU A 124 -4.85 6.81 -2.39
C GLU A 124 -4.73 8.33 -2.23
N ALA A 125 -4.95 9.11 -3.29
CA ALA A 125 -4.87 10.57 -3.27
C ALA A 125 -5.92 11.18 -2.31
N ILE A 126 -7.17 10.70 -2.36
CA ILE A 126 -8.25 11.14 -1.47
C ILE A 126 -7.90 10.81 -0.01
N ALA A 127 -7.49 9.57 0.30
CA ALA A 127 -7.16 9.17 1.66
C ALA A 127 -5.98 9.97 2.23
N ARG A 128 -4.96 10.29 1.41
CA ARG A 128 -3.85 11.17 1.80
C ARG A 128 -4.29 12.60 2.04
N ALA A 129 -5.12 13.17 1.17
CA ALA A 129 -5.67 14.52 1.34
C ALA A 129 -6.55 14.64 2.60
N MET A 130 -7.20 13.55 3.01
CA MET A 130 -7.94 13.45 4.27
C MET A 130 -7.04 13.21 5.49
N HIS A 131 -5.72 13.24 5.35
CA HIS A 131 -4.73 13.04 6.42
C HIS A 131 -4.90 11.71 7.18
N LYS A 132 -5.30 10.64 6.48
CA LYS A 132 -5.45 9.31 7.09
C LYS A 132 -4.09 8.67 7.37
N SER A 133 -4.07 7.69 8.30
CA SER A 133 -2.85 6.97 8.65
C SER A 133 -2.25 6.25 7.43
N PRO A 134 -0.92 6.05 7.38
CA PRO A 134 -0.27 5.32 6.27
C PRO A 134 -0.83 3.91 6.05
N SER A 135 -1.26 3.21 7.14
CA SER A 135 -1.89 1.90 7.05
C SER A 135 -3.25 1.98 6.35
N PHE A 136 -4.11 2.92 6.75
CA PHE A 136 -5.42 3.13 6.12
C PHE A 136 -5.27 3.48 4.63
N VAL A 137 -4.32 4.35 4.27
CA VAL A 137 -4.04 4.70 2.88
C VAL A 137 -3.63 3.48 2.06
N ALA A 138 -2.77 2.61 2.62
CA ALA A 138 -2.34 1.37 1.98
C ALA A 138 -3.51 0.38 1.81
N ASP A 139 -4.37 0.28 2.80
CA ASP A 139 -5.55 -0.60 2.79
C ASP A 139 -6.56 -0.15 1.72
N VAL A 140 -6.89 1.14 1.68
CA VAL A 140 -7.79 1.70 0.65
C VAL A 140 -7.23 1.49 -0.76
N LYS A 141 -5.93 1.67 -0.96
CA LYS A 141 -5.27 1.39 -2.23
C LYS A 141 -5.38 -0.09 -2.62
N THR A 142 -5.19 -0.99 -1.66
CA THR A 142 -5.32 -2.43 -1.86
C THR A 142 -6.75 -2.82 -2.21
N ALA A 143 -7.72 -2.27 -1.47
CA ALA A 143 -9.14 -2.47 -1.75
C ALA A 143 -9.51 -2.02 -3.16
N ALA A 144 -9.01 -0.87 -3.59
CA ALA A 144 -9.26 -0.35 -4.93
C ALA A 144 -8.71 -1.22 -6.05
N LEU A 145 -7.57 -1.91 -5.83
CA LEU A 145 -7.05 -2.90 -6.79
C LEU A 145 -7.90 -4.17 -6.84
N LEU A 146 -8.63 -4.48 -5.78
CA LEU A 146 -9.36 -5.75 -5.62
C LEU A 146 -10.87 -5.61 -5.68
N HIS A 147 -11.43 -4.39 -5.80
CA HIS A 147 -12.87 -4.14 -5.65
C HIS A 147 -13.70 -4.95 -6.64
N ASP A 148 -13.22 -5.11 -7.83
CA ASP A 148 -13.85 -5.82 -8.93
C ASP A 148 -13.45 -7.31 -9.03
N VAL A 149 -12.66 -7.85 -8.09
CA VAL A 149 -12.17 -9.23 -8.18
C VAL A 149 -13.27 -10.27 -8.29
N GLY A 150 -14.45 -9.98 -7.76
CA GLY A 150 -15.62 -10.84 -7.86
C GLY A 150 -16.19 -11.00 -9.26
N LYS A 151 -15.84 -10.13 -10.21
CA LYS A 151 -16.21 -10.27 -11.62
C LYS A 151 -15.66 -11.56 -12.26
N ILE A 152 -14.67 -12.20 -11.64
CA ILE A 152 -14.18 -13.53 -12.03
C ILE A 152 -15.32 -14.56 -12.03
N GLY A 153 -16.26 -14.45 -11.09
CA GLY A 153 -17.39 -15.36 -10.95
C GLY A 153 -18.58 -15.08 -11.90
N ILE A 154 -18.54 -14.01 -12.70
CA ILE A 154 -19.60 -13.64 -13.62
C ILE A 154 -19.32 -14.23 -14.99
N ASP A 155 -20.36 -14.75 -15.66
CA ASP A 155 -20.26 -15.27 -17.02
C ASP A 155 -19.87 -14.16 -18.01
N ASP A 156 -18.94 -14.47 -18.93
CA ASP A 156 -18.43 -13.51 -19.91
C ASP A 156 -19.53 -13.03 -20.87
N ALA A 157 -20.54 -13.88 -21.15
CA ALA A 157 -21.66 -13.51 -21.98
C ALA A 157 -22.54 -12.42 -21.34
N VAL A 158 -22.58 -12.35 -20.01
CA VAL A 158 -23.28 -11.31 -19.25
C VAL A 158 -22.38 -10.10 -19.08
N LEU A 159 -21.11 -10.31 -18.64
CA LEU A 159 -20.18 -9.23 -18.33
C LEU A 159 -19.86 -8.36 -19.55
N ASN A 160 -19.66 -9.00 -20.71
CA ASN A 160 -19.26 -8.34 -21.96
C ASN A 160 -20.40 -8.23 -22.99
N LYS A 161 -21.65 -8.28 -22.54
CA LYS A 161 -22.82 -8.19 -23.43
C LYS A 161 -22.84 -6.87 -24.17
N PRO A 162 -22.89 -6.86 -25.52
CA PRO A 162 -22.88 -5.63 -26.32
C PRO A 162 -24.26 -4.95 -26.40
N ALA A 163 -25.15 -5.21 -25.44
CA ALA A 163 -26.50 -4.68 -25.37
C ALA A 163 -26.87 -4.33 -23.92
N ALA A 164 -27.98 -3.65 -23.71
CA ALA A 164 -28.50 -3.42 -22.37
C ALA A 164 -28.75 -4.76 -21.64
N LEU A 165 -28.39 -4.80 -20.39
CA LEU A 165 -28.60 -5.94 -19.50
C LEU A 165 -30.11 -6.07 -19.17
N THR A 166 -30.61 -7.30 -19.05
CA THR A 166 -31.89 -7.55 -18.41
C THR A 166 -31.81 -7.32 -16.90
N ALA A 167 -32.94 -7.30 -16.20
CA ALA A 167 -32.95 -7.16 -14.75
C ALA A 167 -32.20 -8.31 -14.06
N GLU A 168 -32.41 -9.52 -14.53
CA GLU A 168 -31.78 -10.74 -14.02
C GLU A 168 -30.27 -10.75 -14.27
N GLU A 169 -29.81 -10.32 -15.45
CA GLU A 169 -28.39 -10.19 -15.77
C GLU A 169 -27.73 -9.10 -14.89
N PHE A 170 -28.43 -8.02 -14.64
CA PHE A 170 -27.92 -6.95 -13.77
C PHE A 170 -27.82 -7.43 -12.31
N GLU A 171 -28.78 -8.22 -11.82
CA GLU A 171 -28.69 -8.85 -10.49
C GLU A 171 -27.46 -9.76 -10.36
N LEU A 172 -27.07 -10.48 -11.43
CA LEU A 172 -25.84 -11.28 -11.43
C LEU A 172 -24.60 -10.39 -11.29
N ILE A 173 -24.55 -9.27 -12.00
CA ILE A 173 -23.44 -8.33 -11.87
C ILE A 173 -23.38 -7.73 -10.45
N GLN A 174 -24.51 -7.40 -9.85
CA GLN A 174 -24.57 -6.87 -8.49
C GLN A 174 -24.01 -7.81 -7.41
N GLN A 175 -23.79 -9.08 -7.74
CA GLN A 175 -23.20 -10.03 -6.80
C GLN A 175 -21.67 -9.94 -6.71
N HIS A 176 -20.98 -9.23 -7.65
CA HIS A 176 -19.52 -9.21 -7.65
C HIS A 176 -18.89 -8.68 -6.34
N PRO A 177 -19.45 -7.69 -5.58
CA PRO A 177 -18.85 -7.28 -4.32
C PRO A 177 -18.87 -8.40 -3.27
N VAL A 178 -19.97 -9.14 -3.21
CA VAL A 178 -20.13 -10.29 -2.31
C VAL A 178 -19.21 -11.43 -2.70
N MET A 179 -19.11 -11.73 -4.00
CA MET A 179 -18.16 -12.72 -4.52
C MET A 179 -16.72 -12.28 -4.27
N GLY A 180 -16.42 -11.00 -4.51
CA GLY A 180 -15.11 -10.42 -4.25
C GLY A 180 -14.70 -10.55 -2.78
N ARG A 181 -15.61 -10.21 -1.87
CA ARG A 181 -15.41 -10.39 -0.43
C ARG A 181 -15.09 -11.84 -0.07
N LYS A 182 -15.80 -12.82 -0.63
CA LYS A 182 -15.54 -14.25 -0.43
C LYS A 182 -14.17 -14.68 -0.95
N ILE A 183 -13.74 -14.17 -2.10
CA ILE A 183 -12.43 -14.48 -2.68
C ILE A 183 -11.31 -13.98 -1.78
N ILE A 184 -11.40 -12.74 -1.30
CA ILE A 184 -10.33 -12.13 -0.50
C ILE A 184 -10.35 -12.58 0.97
N ASP A 185 -11.41 -13.19 1.45
CA ASP A 185 -11.55 -13.64 2.85
C ASP A 185 -10.46 -14.64 3.25
N SER A 186 -10.04 -15.49 2.31
CA SER A 186 -8.95 -16.45 2.51
C SER A 186 -7.58 -15.79 2.77
N ILE A 187 -7.40 -14.52 2.37
CA ILE A 187 -6.11 -13.80 2.43
C ILE A 187 -5.95 -13.03 3.76
N ARG A 188 -7.02 -12.90 4.55
CA ARG A 188 -7.05 -12.20 5.84
C ARG A 188 -6.58 -10.74 5.74
N PHE A 189 -7.14 -9.99 4.81
CA PHE A 189 -6.97 -8.54 4.79
C PHE A 189 -7.62 -7.87 6.01
N SER A 190 -7.29 -6.59 6.25
CA SER A 190 -7.95 -5.78 7.28
C SER A 190 -9.45 -5.59 6.98
N ASP A 191 -10.22 -5.28 8.01
CA ASP A 191 -11.64 -4.92 7.83
C ASP A 191 -11.81 -3.73 6.89
N THR A 192 -10.87 -2.76 6.92
CA THR A 192 -10.84 -1.64 5.97
C THR A 192 -10.86 -2.08 4.51
N VAL A 193 -10.09 -3.09 4.14
CA VAL A 193 -10.07 -3.66 2.78
C VAL A 193 -11.37 -4.42 2.50
N ASN A 194 -11.76 -5.26 3.44
CA ASN A 194 -12.91 -6.14 3.32
C ASN A 194 -14.20 -5.35 3.13
N ASP A 195 -14.40 -4.33 3.96
CA ASP A 195 -15.57 -3.45 3.90
C ASP A 195 -15.59 -2.63 2.60
N ALA A 196 -14.44 -2.12 2.19
CA ALA A 196 -14.34 -1.36 0.96
C ALA A 196 -14.71 -2.22 -0.26
N VAL A 197 -14.22 -3.46 -0.35
CA VAL A 197 -14.56 -4.38 -1.45
C VAL A 197 -16.03 -4.77 -1.42
N LEU A 198 -16.61 -5.00 -0.23
CA LEU A 198 -18.01 -5.42 -0.12
C LEU A 198 -18.99 -4.28 -0.41
N TYR A 199 -18.66 -3.06 0.05
CA TYR A 199 -19.63 -1.95 0.09
C TYR A 199 -19.34 -0.80 -0.89
N HIS A 200 -18.42 -0.97 -1.87
CA HIS A 200 -18.09 0.11 -2.80
C HIS A 200 -19.25 0.54 -3.72
N HIS A 201 -20.27 -0.28 -3.88
CA HIS A 201 -21.51 0.07 -4.55
C HIS A 201 -22.68 0.30 -3.59
N HIS A 202 -22.43 0.19 -2.28
CA HIS A 202 -23.45 0.56 -1.30
C HIS A 202 -23.48 2.06 -1.15
N ARG A 203 -24.68 2.65 -1.23
CA ARG A 203 -24.83 4.11 -1.19
C ARG A 203 -24.95 4.61 0.24
N TYR A 204 -24.60 5.88 0.46
CA TYR A 204 -24.70 6.53 1.75
C TYR A 204 -26.18 6.59 2.28
N ASP A 205 -27.17 6.57 1.35
CA ASP A 205 -28.59 6.46 1.64
C ASP A 205 -29.10 5.03 1.77
N ALA A 206 -28.20 4.04 1.83
CA ALA A 206 -28.46 2.60 1.91
C ALA A 206 -29.25 2.01 0.71
N LYS A 207 -29.24 2.64 -0.46
CA LYS A 207 -29.97 2.19 -1.66
C LYS A 207 -29.13 1.42 -2.65
N GLY A 208 -27.85 1.24 -2.44
CA GLY A 208 -26.96 0.52 -3.34
C GLY A 208 -27.02 -0.99 -3.15
N TYR A 209 -25.96 -1.65 -3.58
CA TYR A 209 -25.81 -3.09 -3.34
C TYR A 209 -24.43 -3.38 -2.70
N PRO A 210 -24.33 -4.49 -1.93
CA PRO A 210 -25.42 -5.44 -1.61
C PRO A 210 -26.54 -4.79 -0.79
N ALA A 211 -27.76 -5.33 -0.87
CA ALA A 211 -28.90 -4.78 -0.12
C ALA A 211 -28.72 -4.88 1.40
N GLU A 212 -28.03 -5.93 1.83
CA GLU A 212 -27.61 -6.10 3.22
C GLU A 212 -26.32 -5.34 3.46
N GLY A 213 -26.38 -4.25 4.23
CA GLY A 213 -25.23 -3.39 4.47
C GLY A 213 -25.45 -2.39 5.60
N PRO A 214 -24.52 -1.45 5.76
CA PRO A 214 -24.60 -0.42 6.80
C PRO A 214 -25.87 0.41 6.69
N ALA A 215 -26.36 0.88 7.83
CA ALA A 215 -27.49 1.82 7.89
C ALA A 215 -27.16 3.15 7.18
N PRO A 216 -28.18 3.94 6.77
CA PRO A 216 -27.93 5.26 6.19
C PRO A 216 -27.02 6.10 7.08
N GLY A 217 -25.95 6.64 6.50
CA GLY A 217 -24.97 7.44 7.25
C GLY A 217 -23.83 6.64 7.90
N GLU A 218 -23.88 5.30 7.92
CA GLU A 218 -22.89 4.44 8.58
C GLU A 218 -21.94 3.75 7.58
N LEU A 219 -21.95 4.15 6.31
CA LEU A 219 -21.07 3.59 5.29
C LEU A 219 -19.60 3.72 5.71
N PRO A 220 -18.81 2.63 5.74
CA PRO A 220 -17.38 2.68 6.03
C PRO A 220 -16.65 3.69 5.15
N LEU A 221 -15.78 4.50 5.75
CA LEU A 221 -15.06 5.56 5.03
C LEU A 221 -14.25 5.01 3.86
N SER A 222 -13.67 3.83 4.00
CA SER A 222 -12.93 3.16 2.94
C SER A 222 -13.81 2.85 1.72
N ALA A 223 -15.02 2.37 1.95
CA ALA A 223 -16.00 2.13 0.90
C ALA A 223 -16.47 3.45 0.24
N ALA A 224 -16.70 4.50 1.03
CA ALA A 224 -17.08 5.81 0.51
C ALA A 224 -15.98 6.42 -0.38
N ILE A 225 -14.71 6.35 0.04
CA ILE A 225 -13.57 6.83 -0.76
C ILE A 225 -13.49 6.05 -2.07
N LEU A 226 -13.62 4.74 -2.00
CA LEU A 226 -13.55 3.86 -3.16
C LEU A 226 -14.71 4.13 -4.14
N ALA A 227 -15.94 4.27 -3.66
CA ALA A 227 -17.10 4.59 -4.47
C ALA A 227 -16.95 5.92 -5.23
N VAL A 228 -16.39 6.95 -4.58
CA VAL A 228 -16.11 8.24 -5.22
C VAL A 228 -15.03 8.11 -6.30
N ALA A 229 -13.94 7.39 -6.00
CA ALA A 229 -12.84 7.18 -6.94
C ALA A 229 -13.27 6.37 -8.16
N ASP A 230 -14.04 5.31 -7.96
CA ASP A 230 -14.60 4.46 -9.00
C ASP A 230 -15.55 5.25 -9.91
N THR A 231 -16.50 5.98 -9.32
CA THR A 231 -17.43 6.83 -10.06
C THR A 231 -16.70 7.91 -10.85
N PHE A 232 -15.66 8.52 -10.26
CA PHE A 232 -14.86 9.54 -10.93
C PHE A 232 -14.15 8.96 -12.16
N ASP A 233 -13.49 7.80 -12.02
CA ASP A 233 -12.83 7.12 -13.15
C ASP A 233 -13.86 6.75 -14.23
N ALA A 234 -15.01 6.21 -13.80
CA ALA A 234 -16.07 5.84 -14.72
C ALA A 234 -16.62 7.04 -15.54
N MET A 235 -16.61 8.24 -14.97
CA MET A 235 -17.10 9.45 -15.65
C MET A 235 -16.05 10.14 -16.51
N THR A 236 -14.78 10.03 -16.17
CA THR A 236 -13.67 10.76 -16.81
C THR A 236 -12.84 9.91 -17.77
N SER A 237 -13.06 8.61 -17.83
CA SER A 237 -12.39 7.72 -18.78
C SER A 237 -13.24 7.46 -20.01
N ASP A 238 -12.60 7.42 -21.18
CA ASP A 238 -13.24 7.03 -22.42
C ASP A 238 -13.76 5.60 -22.33
N ARG A 239 -15.01 5.39 -22.70
CA ARG A 239 -15.64 4.09 -22.86
C ARG A 239 -16.10 3.91 -24.30
N PRO A 240 -16.17 2.68 -24.84
CA PRO A 240 -16.52 2.45 -26.25
C PRO A 240 -17.81 3.11 -26.72
N TYR A 241 -18.70 3.48 -25.78
CA TYR A 241 -19.99 4.12 -26.09
C TYR A 241 -20.10 5.55 -25.56
N ARG A 242 -19.02 6.12 -24.96
CA ARG A 242 -19.05 7.46 -24.38
C ARG A 242 -17.62 8.01 -24.22
N ASN A 243 -17.38 9.19 -24.77
CA ASN A 243 -16.20 10.00 -24.45
C ASN A 243 -16.30 10.50 -23.00
N GLY A 244 -15.17 10.49 -22.29
CA GLY A 244 -15.06 10.92 -20.90
C GLY A 244 -15.33 12.41 -20.69
#